data_c5adbbf23db08564a6d22b35b7b95bf7
#
_entry.id   c5adbbf23db08564a6d22b35b7b95bf7
#
_cell.length_a   1.000
_cell.length_b   1.000
_cell.length_c   1.000
_cell.angle_alpha   90.00
_cell.angle_beta   90.00
_cell.angle_gamma   90.00
#
_symmetry.space_group_name_H-M   'P 1'
#
loop_
_entity.id
_entity.type
_entity.pdbx_description
1 polymer ?
#
loop_
_entity_poly.entity_id
_entity_poly.type
_entity_poly.pdbx_seq_one_letter_code
_entity_poly.pdbx_strand_id
1 'polypeptide(L)'
;MEKSIIKIVNMSFKYKKEDYLFRNFNLEIKEGSFTTIIGKNGSGKSTLAKILIGLYKADGYISIDGYLLNDFYLKKIRRVFSVCFNDADSHFIGETVRDDLAFTLENLEYSNKEMIKSIEVIAKKFKLESILDKSPEELTNSEKEKVMIASSIIHKPKIILLDESIYKLTPSDKKLVFKLLKEYQKEYKLTVILITHDLEDTLYSDNIIVLDKGKIVMKGTKEEIYKDETLEKLGFNLSFIVKLSHNLMLYDLLDRVYFDSGEVMNKLWP
;
A
#
# COMPACT_ATOMS: atom_id res chain seq x y z
N MET A 1 -15.12 15.77 -11.79
CA MET A 1 -14.89 15.19 -10.44
C MET A 1 -14.03 13.95 -10.60
N GLU A 2 -12.96 13.84 -9.83
CA GLU A 2 -12.14 12.62 -9.81
C GLU A 2 -12.96 11.46 -9.27
N LYS A 3 -12.91 10.32 -9.95
CA LYS A 3 -13.69 9.13 -9.62
C LYS A 3 -13.12 8.46 -8.38
N SER A 4 -13.96 8.17 -7.37
CA SER A 4 -13.58 7.33 -6.23
C SER A 4 -13.65 5.85 -6.66
N ILE A 5 -12.53 5.12 -6.51
CA ILE A 5 -12.47 3.68 -6.82
C ILE A 5 -12.91 2.84 -5.61
N ILE A 6 -12.66 3.34 -4.39
CA ILE A 6 -13.18 2.76 -3.15
C ILE A 6 -14.01 3.80 -2.44
N LYS A 7 -15.23 3.42 -2.04
CA LYS A 7 -16.11 4.27 -1.25
C LYS A 7 -16.70 3.46 -0.11
N ILE A 8 -16.51 3.96 1.11
CA ILE A 8 -17.08 3.42 2.36
C ILE A 8 -17.96 4.50 2.97
N VAL A 9 -19.21 4.15 3.27
CA VAL A 9 -20.17 5.08 3.90
C VAL A 9 -20.84 4.40 5.09
N ASN A 10 -20.73 5.04 6.26
CA ASN A 10 -21.34 4.61 7.53
C ASN A 10 -21.02 3.14 7.89
N MET A 11 -19.79 2.69 7.59
CA MET A 11 -19.35 1.33 7.90
C MET A 11 -19.21 1.15 9.41
N SER A 12 -19.72 0.02 9.92
CA SER A 12 -19.52 -0.41 11.30
C SER A 12 -19.06 -1.86 11.35
N PHE A 13 -18.08 -2.13 12.20
CA PHE A 13 -17.51 -3.47 12.37
C PHE A 13 -17.10 -3.72 13.81
N LYS A 14 -17.36 -4.93 14.30
CA LYS A 14 -16.85 -5.43 15.58
C LYS A 14 -16.47 -6.90 15.46
N TYR A 15 -15.49 -7.33 16.23
CA TYR A 15 -15.24 -8.75 16.46
C TYR A 15 -16.34 -9.35 17.34
N LYS A 16 -16.49 -10.69 17.27
CA LYS A 16 -17.49 -11.39 18.10
C LYS A 16 -17.25 -11.04 19.59
N LYS A 17 -18.31 -10.56 20.25
CA LYS A 17 -18.33 -10.21 21.70
C LYS A 17 -17.46 -9.02 22.13
N GLU A 18 -16.98 -8.20 21.19
CA GLU A 18 -16.17 -7.02 21.48
C GLU A 18 -16.93 -5.72 21.17
N ASP A 19 -16.37 -4.61 21.61
CA ASP A 19 -16.83 -3.28 21.22
C ASP A 19 -16.57 -3.03 19.72
N TYR A 20 -17.28 -2.04 19.18
CA TYR A 20 -17.08 -1.65 17.79
C TYR A 20 -15.67 -1.12 17.57
N LEU A 21 -14.92 -1.78 16.67
CA LEU A 21 -13.66 -1.26 16.16
C LEU A 21 -13.89 -0.10 15.21
N PHE A 22 -14.84 -0.27 14.25
CA PHE A 22 -15.30 0.82 13.39
C PHE A 22 -16.74 1.13 13.70
N ARG A 23 -17.06 2.42 13.81
CA ARG A 23 -18.43 2.91 14.02
C ARG A 23 -18.66 4.14 13.13
N ASN A 24 -19.64 4.05 12.21
CA ASN A 24 -19.93 5.10 11.23
C ASN A 24 -18.68 5.57 10.46
N PHE A 25 -17.83 4.62 10.09
CA PHE A 25 -16.57 4.88 9.39
C PHE A 25 -16.83 5.24 7.94
N ASN A 26 -16.21 6.32 7.47
CA ASN A 26 -16.33 6.81 6.10
C ASN A 26 -14.94 6.95 5.50
N LEU A 27 -14.76 6.47 4.25
CA LEU A 27 -13.49 6.56 3.53
C LEU A 27 -13.74 6.62 2.03
N GLU A 28 -13.01 7.50 1.35
CA GLU A 28 -12.93 7.52 -0.11
C GLU A 28 -11.48 7.49 -0.56
N ILE A 29 -11.18 6.60 -1.53
CA ILE A 29 -9.89 6.50 -2.20
C ILE A 29 -10.10 6.79 -3.69
N LYS A 30 -9.35 7.72 -4.24
CA LYS A 30 -9.42 8.15 -5.64
C LYS A 30 -8.78 7.12 -6.56
N GLU A 31 -9.35 6.93 -7.75
CA GLU A 31 -8.79 6.07 -8.80
C GLU A 31 -7.40 6.61 -9.22
N GLY A 32 -6.43 5.71 -9.34
CA GLY A 32 -5.07 6.05 -9.75
C GLY A 32 -4.27 6.83 -8.69
N SER A 33 -4.74 6.93 -7.44
CA SER A 33 -3.98 7.56 -6.35
C SER A 33 -3.07 6.56 -5.64
N PHE A 34 -1.98 7.07 -5.05
CA PHE A 34 -1.20 6.35 -4.06
C PHE A 34 -1.58 6.86 -2.67
N THR A 35 -2.32 6.04 -1.91
CA THR A 35 -2.79 6.39 -0.58
C THR A 35 -2.10 5.51 0.46
N THR A 36 -1.45 6.13 1.45
CA THR A 36 -0.89 5.40 2.60
C THR A 36 -1.79 5.56 3.82
N ILE A 37 -2.08 4.45 4.49
CA ILE A 37 -2.82 4.37 5.74
C ILE A 37 -1.84 4.03 6.85
N ILE A 38 -1.59 4.98 7.75
CA ILE A 38 -0.73 4.79 8.92
C ILE A 38 -1.55 4.74 10.20
N GLY A 39 -1.00 4.14 11.23
CA GLY A 39 -1.64 4.06 12.55
C GLY A 39 -0.86 3.12 13.47
N LYS A 40 -1.05 3.27 14.77
CA LYS A 40 -0.46 2.37 15.77
C LYS A 40 -1.03 0.94 15.65
N ASN A 41 -0.36 -0.01 16.30
CA ASN A 41 -0.89 -1.36 16.44
C ASN A 41 -2.26 -1.32 17.12
N GLY A 42 -3.21 -2.10 16.60
CA GLY A 42 -4.59 -2.09 17.08
C GLY A 42 -5.46 -0.93 16.57
N SER A 43 -4.96 -0.03 15.72
CA SER A 43 -5.78 1.07 15.17
C SER A 43 -6.85 0.60 14.17
N GLY A 44 -6.76 -0.63 13.64
CA GLY A 44 -7.73 -1.22 12.72
C GLY A 44 -7.25 -1.36 11.27
N LYS A 45 -5.99 -1.03 10.94
CA LYS A 45 -5.46 -1.05 9.57
C LYS A 45 -5.66 -2.40 8.86
N SER A 46 -5.14 -3.49 9.42
CA SER A 46 -5.26 -4.82 8.81
C SER A 46 -6.69 -5.36 8.85
N THR A 47 -7.51 -4.89 9.82
CA THR A 47 -8.94 -5.19 9.82
C THR A 47 -9.64 -4.51 8.64
N LEU A 48 -9.32 -3.24 8.37
CA LEU A 48 -9.84 -2.52 7.21
C LEU A 48 -9.42 -3.22 5.91
N ALA A 49 -8.15 -3.66 5.79
CA ALA A 49 -7.67 -4.46 4.66
C ALA A 49 -8.53 -5.72 4.45
N LYS A 50 -8.75 -6.50 5.52
CA LYS A 50 -9.55 -7.73 5.47
C LYS A 50 -11.02 -7.48 5.12
N ILE A 51 -11.59 -6.35 5.54
CA ILE A 51 -12.95 -5.94 5.13
C ILE A 51 -12.96 -5.61 3.63
N LEU A 52 -12.02 -4.83 3.12
CA LEU A 52 -11.97 -4.42 1.72
C LEU A 52 -11.87 -5.59 0.74
N ILE A 53 -11.24 -6.69 1.11
CA ILE A 53 -11.15 -7.90 0.27
C ILE A 53 -12.28 -8.92 0.54
N GLY A 54 -13.23 -8.57 1.42
CA GLY A 54 -14.39 -9.39 1.73
C GLY A 54 -14.10 -10.59 2.63
N LEU A 55 -12.98 -10.60 3.38
CA LEU A 55 -12.73 -11.63 4.41
C LEU A 55 -13.55 -11.39 5.67
N TYR A 56 -13.82 -10.13 5.99
CA TYR A 56 -14.71 -9.75 7.08
C TYR A 56 -15.93 -9.02 6.52
N LYS A 57 -17.13 -9.39 7.01
CA LYS A 57 -18.38 -8.69 6.68
C LYS A 57 -18.57 -7.55 7.69
N ALA A 58 -18.84 -6.36 7.16
CA ALA A 58 -19.12 -5.17 7.93
C ALA A 58 -20.51 -4.62 7.52
N ASP A 59 -21.19 -3.94 8.43
CA ASP A 59 -22.42 -3.22 8.13
C ASP A 59 -22.09 -1.89 7.43
N GLY A 60 -23.01 -1.36 6.64
CA GLY A 60 -22.85 -0.12 5.90
C GLY A 60 -22.67 -0.33 4.39
N TYR A 61 -22.33 0.75 3.69
CA TYR A 61 -22.13 0.71 2.24
C TYR A 61 -20.63 0.70 1.92
N ILE A 62 -20.20 -0.31 1.19
CA ILE A 62 -18.82 -0.40 0.68
C ILE A 62 -18.89 -0.72 -0.81
N SER A 63 -18.28 0.12 -1.65
CA SER A 63 -18.15 -0.15 -3.09
C SER A 63 -16.70 -0.07 -3.54
N ILE A 64 -16.33 -0.96 -4.47
CA ILE A 64 -15.00 -1.08 -5.04
C ILE A 64 -15.14 -1.17 -6.55
N ASP A 65 -14.51 -0.26 -7.28
CA ASP A 65 -14.61 -0.10 -8.74
C ASP A 65 -16.09 -0.05 -9.22
N GLY A 66 -16.97 0.58 -8.42
CA GLY A 66 -18.40 0.70 -8.69
C GLY A 66 -19.24 -0.53 -8.30
N TYR A 67 -18.63 -1.63 -7.88
CA TYR A 67 -19.36 -2.81 -7.40
C TYR A 67 -19.56 -2.77 -5.90
N LEU A 68 -20.78 -3.07 -5.43
CA LEU A 68 -21.06 -3.24 -3.99
C LEU A 68 -20.26 -4.44 -3.46
N LEU A 69 -19.57 -4.29 -2.34
CA LEU A 69 -18.83 -5.37 -1.70
C LEU A 69 -19.81 -6.34 -1.03
N ASN A 70 -20.14 -7.42 -1.73
CA ASN A 70 -20.98 -8.51 -1.27
C ASN A 70 -20.60 -9.82 -1.99
N ASP A 71 -21.17 -10.94 -1.55
CA ASP A 71 -20.84 -12.26 -2.09
C ASP A 71 -21.10 -12.37 -3.61
N PHE A 72 -22.09 -11.64 -4.15
CA PHE A 72 -22.44 -11.65 -5.58
C PHE A 72 -21.36 -11.01 -6.46
N TYR A 73 -20.79 -9.89 -6.03
CA TYR A 73 -19.76 -9.16 -6.80
C TYR A 73 -18.32 -9.49 -6.40
N LEU A 74 -18.11 -10.30 -5.37
CA LEU A 74 -16.78 -10.57 -4.82
C LEU A 74 -15.80 -11.13 -5.86
N LYS A 75 -16.25 -12.02 -6.75
CA LYS A 75 -15.40 -12.56 -7.84
C LYS A 75 -14.96 -11.46 -8.82
N LYS A 76 -15.84 -10.49 -9.14
CA LYS A 76 -15.50 -9.35 -10.01
C LYS A 76 -14.52 -8.41 -9.34
N ILE A 77 -14.72 -8.13 -8.05
CA ILE A 77 -13.84 -7.29 -7.24
C ILE A 77 -12.43 -7.90 -7.18
N ARG A 78 -12.31 -9.19 -6.89
CA ARG A 78 -11.02 -9.89 -6.81
C ARG A 78 -10.23 -9.94 -8.11
N ARG A 79 -10.87 -9.77 -9.27
CA ARG A 79 -10.17 -9.65 -10.56
C ARG A 79 -9.44 -8.32 -10.75
N VAL A 80 -9.88 -7.27 -10.07
CA VAL A 80 -9.32 -5.91 -10.18
C VAL A 80 -8.58 -5.45 -8.94
N PHE A 81 -8.62 -6.25 -7.86
CA PHE A 81 -8.08 -5.91 -6.55
C PHE A 81 -7.10 -6.99 -6.09
N SER A 82 -5.83 -6.65 -6.05
CA SER A 82 -4.76 -7.51 -5.51
C SER A 82 -4.40 -7.12 -4.10
N VAL A 83 -3.94 -8.07 -3.32
CA VAL A 83 -3.51 -7.85 -1.94
C VAL A 83 -2.23 -8.60 -1.62
N CYS A 84 -1.33 -7.94 -0.91
CA CYS A 84 -0.17 -8.55 -0.28
C CYS A 84 -0.26 -8.33 1.23
N PHE A 85 -0.29 -9.42 1.99
CA PHE A 85 -0.19 -9.39 3.45
C PHE A 85 1.24 -9.62 3.91
N ASN A 86 1.54 -9.27 5.14
CA ASN A 86 2.89 -9.34 5.75
C ASN A 86 3.49 -10.76 5.88
N ASP A 87 2.77 -11.82 5.60
CA ASP A 87 3.27 -13.19 5.70
C ASP A 87 3.64 -13.74 4.31
N ALA A 88 4.84 -13.40 3.85
CA ALA A 88 5.32 -13.85 2.54
C ALA A 88 5.43 -15.39 2.45
N ASP A 89 5.76 -16.08 3.56
CA ASP A 89 5.94 -17.53 3.54
C ASP A 89 4.64 -18.30 3.28
N SER A 90 3.49 -17.76 3.68
CA SER A 90 2.18 -18.36 3.42
C SER A 90 1.59 -18.03 2.03
N HIS A 91 2.26 -17.19 1.25
CA HIS A 91 1.75 -16.74 -0.06
C HIS A 91 2.24 -17.58 -1.23
N PHE A 92 3.37 -18.26 -1.10
CA PHE A 92 3.92 -19.07 -2.18
C PHE A 92 3.11 -20.36 -2.36
N ILE A 93 2.70 -20.60 -3.60
CA ILE A 93 1.94 -21.77 -4.04
C ILE A 93 2.76 -22.58 -5.04
N GLY A 94 3.60 -21.91 -5.84
CA GLY A 94 4.47 -22.51 -6.84
C GLY A 94 5.69 -23.21 -6.21
N GLU A 95 6.20 -24.24 -6.89
CA GLU A 95 7.46 -24.90 -6.50
C GLU A 95 8.67 -24.00 -6.79
N THR A 96 8.55 -23.12 -7.78
CA THR A 96 9.55 -22.11 -8.16
C THR A 96 8.93 -20.71 -8.18
N VAL A 97 9.79 -19.68 -8.18
CA VAL A 97 9.36 -18.29 -8.38
C VAL A 97 8.59 -18.12 -9.70
N ARG A 98 9.01 -18.82 -10.75
CA ARG A 98 8.35 -18.80 -12.06
C ARG A 98 6.93 -19.33 -11.98
N ASP A 99 6.73 -20.45 -11.28
CA ASP A 99 5.42 -21.06 -11.09
C ASP A 99 4.50 -20.17 -10.27
N ASP A 100 5.02 -19.51 -9.25
CA ASP A 100 4.25 -18.56 -8.43
C ASP A 100 3.78 -17.34 -9.23
N LEU A 101 4.66 -16.78 -10.08
CA LEU A 101 4.29 -15.72 -11.01
C LEU A 101 3.26 -16.18 -12.06
N ALA A 102 3.38 -17.44 -12.54
CA ALA A 102 2.44 -18.03 -13.50
C ALA A 102 1.05 -18.26 -12.88
N PHE A 103 1.00 -18.71 -11.62
CA PHE A 103 -0.24 -19.09 -10.94
C PHE A 103 -1.34 -18.01 -11.00
N THR A 104 -0.97 -16.73 -10.79
CA THR A 104 -1.92 -15.62 -10.90
C THR A 104 -2.49 -15.47 -12.31
N LEU A 105 -1.64 -15.65 -13.33
CA LEU A 105 -2.03 -15.52 -14.74
C LEU A 105 -2.87 -16.71 -15.21
N GLU A 106 -2.54 -17.92 -14.75
CA GLU A 106 -3.31 -19.14 -15.02
C GLU A 106 -4.75 -19.03 -14.48
N ASN A 107 -4.90 -18.55 -13.24
CA ASN A 107 -6.22 -18.31 -12.64
C ASN A 107 -7.06 -17.25 -13.39
N LEU A 108 -6.40 -16.40 -14.17
CA LEU A 108 -7.03 -15.38 -15.02
C LEU A 108 -7.15 -15.83 -16.49
N GLU A 109 -6.84 -17.09 -16.77
CA GLU A 109 -7.01 -17.73 -18.08
C GLU A 109 -6.13 -17.10 -19.19
N TYR A 110 -4.91 -16.64 -18.85
CA TYR A 110 -3.94 -16.16 -19.82
C TYR A 110 -3.39 -17.32 -20.66
N SER A 111 -3.12 -17.07 -21.95
CA SER A 111 -2.45 -18.06 -22.78
C SER A 111 -0.98 -18.25 -22.37
N ASN A 112 -0.41 -19.43 -22.64
CA ASN A 112 1.01 -19.73 -22.33
C ASN A 112 1.97 -18.67 -22.88
N LYS A 113 1.72 -18.18 -24.10
CA LYS A 113 2.55 -17.14 -24.72
C LYS A 113 2.49 -15.81 -23.97
N GLU A 114 1.32 -15.41 -23.51
CA GLU A 114 1.12 -14.19 -22.71
C GLU A 114 1.75 -14.33 -21.33
N MET A 115 1.63 -15.50 -20.70
CA MET A 115 2.23 -15.79 -19.40
C MET A 115 3.76 -15.67 -19.46
N ILE A 116 4.40 -16.36 -20.40
CA ILE A 116 5.86 -16.32 -20.57
C ILE A 116 6.33 -14.87 -20.75
N LYS A 117 5.71 -14.13 -21.66
CA LYS A 117 6.04 -12.72 -21.90
C LYS A 117 5.85 -11.84 -20.67
N SER A 118 4.77 -12.05 -19.93
CA SER A 118 4.47 -11.26 -18.72
C SER A 118 5.48 -11.55 -17.60
N ILE A 119 5.86 -12.84 -17.43
CA ILE A 119 6.87 -13.25 -16.45
C ILE A 119 8.24 -12.66 -16.79
N GLU A 120 8.67 -12.71 -18.05
CA GLU A 120 9.94 -12.11 -18.47
C GLU A 120 9.98 -10.59 -18.20
N VAL A 121 8.88 -9.88 -18.53
CA VAL A 121 8.79 -8.43 -18.31
C VAL A 121 8.83 -8.08 -16.84
N ILE A 122 8.05 -8.79 -16.01
CA ILE A 122 7.98 -8.49 -14.57
C ILE A 122 9.29 -8.88 -13.86
N ALA A 123 9.89 -10.01 -14.23
CA ALA A 123 11.16 -10.46 -13.69
C ALA A 123 12.26 -9.43 -13.94
N LYS A 124 12.35 -8.90 -15.17
CA LYS A 124 13.30 -7.84 -15.51
C LYS A 124 13.05 -6.55 -14.71
N LYS A 125 11.79 -6.11 -14.59
CA LYS A 125 11.45 -4.90 -13.82
C LYS A 125 11.83 -5.02 -12.34
N PHE A 126 11.54 -6.16 -11.72
CA PHE A 126 11.81 -6.42 -10.29
C PHE A 126 13.20 -6.99 -10.02
N LYS A 127 14.03 -7.21 -11.06
CA LYS A 127 15.36 -7.85 -10.97
C LYS A 127 15.28 -9.24 -10.32
N LEU A 128 14.42 -10.09 -10.85
CA LEU A 128 14.17 -11.46 -10.38
C LEU A 128 14.74 -12.53 -11.34
N GLU A 129 15.38 -12.12 -12.46
CA GLU A 129 15.79 -13.06 -13.52
C GLU A 129 16.67 -14.20 -12.99
N SER A 130 17.57 -13.90 -12.06
CA SER A 130 18.51 -14.88 -11.50
C SER A 130 17.90 -15.85 -10.48
N ILE A 131 16.65 -15.61 -10.07
CA ILE A 131 15.97 -16.40 -9.04
C ILE A 131 14.69 -17.05 -9.54
N LEU A 132 14.33 -16.92 -10.83
CA LEU A 132 13.08 -17.44 -11.38
C LEU A 132 12.92 -18.95 -11.17
N ASP A 133 14.00 -19.70 -11.24
CA ASP A 133 13.98 -21.17 -11.16
C ASP A 133 14.35 -21.70 -9.76
N LYS A 134 14.49 -20.79 -8.77
CA LYS A 134 14.70 -21.14 -7.36
C LYS A 134 13.38 -21.47 -6.67
N SER A 135 13.46 -22.34 -5.65
CA SER A 135 12.34 -22.55 -4.74
C SER A 135 12.18 -21.36 -3.79
N PRO A 136 10.97 -21.07 -3.29
CA PRO A 136 10.74 -20.02 -2.32
C PRO A 136 11.60 -20.14 -1.04
N GLU A 137 11.98 -21.35 -0.66
CA GLU A 137 12.81 -21.61 0.53
C GLU A 137 14.24 -21.10 0.38
N GLU A 138 14.75 -21.01 -0.85
CA GLU A 138 16.10 -20.51 -1.17
C GLU A 138 16.18 -18.97 -1.20
N LEU A 139 15.04 -18.28 -1.08
CA LEU A 139 14.96 -16.83 -1.19
C LEU A 139 15.21 -16.14 0.13
N THR A 140 15.90 -15.01 0.09
CA THR A 140 15.96 -14.06 1.19
C THR A 140 14.58 -13.43 1.44
N ASN A 141 14.36 -12.90 2.65
CA ASN A 141 13.09 -12.22 2.97
C ASN A 141 12.77 -11.07 2.01
N SER A 142 13.78 -10.30 1.58
CA SER A 142 13.60 -9.22 0.62
C SER A 142 13.20 -9.73 -0.76
N GLU A 143 13.80 -10.84 -1.23
CA GLU A 143 13.42 -11.48 -2.49
C GLU A 143 12.00 -12.02 -2.43
N LYS A 144 11.61 -12.67 -1.33
CA LYS A 144 10.23 -13.15 -1.10
C LYS A 144 9.22 -12.02 -1.22
N GLU A 145 9.43 -10.90 -0.54
CA GLU A 145 8.53 -9.73 -0.63
C GLU A 145 8.49 -9.15 -2.05
N LYS A 146 9.63 -9.07 -2.76
CA LYS A 146 9.64 -8.63 -4.16
C LYS A 146 8.84 -9.54 -5.07
N VAL A 147 9.00 -10.86 -4.93
CA VAL A 147 8.23 -11.83 -5.72
C VAL A 147 6.74 -11.70 -5.45
N MET A 148 6.34 -11.63 -4.19
CA MET A 148 4.94 -11.46 -3.78
C MET A 148 4.32 -10.19 -4.40
N ILE A 149 5.02 -9.06 -4.36
CA ILE A 149 4.54 -7.81 -4.96
C ILE A 149 4.48 -7.94 -6.48
N ALA A 150 5.50 -8.55 -7.11
CA ALA A 150 5.55 -8.79 -8.55
C ALA A 150 4.37 -9.67 -9.00
N SER A 151 4.09 -10.78 -8.31
CA SER A 151 2.96 -11.67 -8.56
C SER A 151 1.62 -10.93 -8.45
N SER A 152 1.52 -10.01 -7.49
CA SER A 152 0.29 -9.23 -7.27
C SER A 152 0.00 -8.19 -8.34
N ILE A 153 1.01 -7.71 -9.08
CA ILE A 153 0.82 -6.69 -10.13
C ILE A 153 1.03 -7.19 -11.55
N ILE A 154 1.48 -8.43 -11.74
CA ILE A 154 1.81 -9.00 -13.07
C ILE A 154 0.61 -8.93 -14.04
N HIS A 155 -0.61 -9.12 -13.55
CA HIS A 155 -1.84 -9.05 -14.34
C HIS A 155 -2.44 -7.64 -14.46
N LYS A 156 -1.71 -6.61 -13.98
CA LYS A 156 -2.08 -5.19 -14.03
C LYS A 156 -3.44 -4.91 -13.38
N PRO A 157 -3.61 -5.18 -12.08
CA PRO A 157 -4.86 -4.90 -11.39
C PRO A 157 -5.15 -3.39 -11.36
N LYS A 158 -6.39 -3.00 -11.11
CA LYS A 158 -6.73 -1.59 -10.88
C LYS A 158 -6.34 -1.11 -9.49
N ILE A 159 -6.33 -2.01 -8.51
CA ILE A 159 -6.03 -1.71 -7.11
C ILE A 159 -5.03 -2.73 -6.58
N ILE A 160 -4.00 -2.26 -5.90
CA ILE A 160 -3.16 -3.08 -5.05
C ILE A 160 -3.22 -2.57 -3.61
N LEU A 161 -3.39 -3.48 -2.66
CA LEU A 161 -3.28 -3.23 -1.24
C LEU A 161 -2.05 -3.97 -0.69
N LEU A 162 -1.16 -3.22 -0.09
CA LEU A 162 0.06 -3.72 0.55
C LEU A 162 -0.10 -3.52 2.07
N ASP A 163 -0.33 -4.62 2.82
CA ASP A 163 -0.49 -4.57 4.28
C ASP A 163 0.80 -5.01 4.95
N GLU A 164 1.64 -4.03 5.32
CA GLU A 164 2.97 -4.21 5.91
C GLU A 164 3.92 -5.11 5.11
N SER A 165 3.66 -5.32 3.81
CA SER A 165 4.35 -6.24 2.92
C SER A 165 5.62 -5.67 2.26
N ILE A 166 6.10 -4.52 2.73
CA ILE A 166 7.36 -3.90 2.28
C ILE A 166 8.38 -3.80 3.42
N TYR A 167 8.05 -4.34 4.58
CA TYR A 167 8.82 -4.18 5.81
C TYR A 167 10.18 -4.92 5.78
N LYS A 168 10.24 -6.09 5.14
CA LYS A 168 11.46 -6.91 5.04
C LYS A 168 12.31 -6.59 3.82
N LEU A 169 11.89 -5.62 2.98
CA LEU A 169 12.69 -5.19 1.83
C LEU A 169 13.98 -4.50 2.29
N THR A 170 15.08 -4.79 1.59
CA THR A 170 16.29 -3.98 1.73
C THR A 170 16.03 -2.54 1.28
N PRO A 171 16.79 -1.53 1.75
CA PRO A 171 16.59 -0.14 1.33
C PRO A 171 16.63 0.05 -0.20
N SER A 172 17.49 -0.71 -0.90
CA SER A 172 17.58 -0.67 -2.37
C SER A 172 16.36 -1.28 -3.05
N ASP A 173 15.87 -2.41 -2.55
CA ASP A 173 14.67 -3.07 -3.07
C ASP A 173 13.41 -2.25 -2.77
N LYS A 174 13.33 -1.63 -1.59
CA LYS A 174 12.24 -0.73 -1.20
C LYS A 174 12.14 0.46 -2.17
N LYS A 175 13.27 1.10 -2.50
CA LYS A 175 13.31 2.18 -3.50
C LYS A 175 12.89 1.68 -4.90
N LEU A 176 13.33 0.50 -5.31
CA LEU A 176 12.94 -0.11 -6.58
C LEU A 176 11.42 -0.35 -6.62
N VAL A 177 10.85 -0.98 -5.60
CA VAL A 177 9.42 -1.28 -5.51
C VAL A 177 8.58 0.01 -5.56
N PHE A 178 8.91 1.04 -4.77
CA PHE A 178 8.19 2.32 -4.82
C PHE A 178 8.27 2.98 -6.20
N LYS A 179 9.45 2.95 -6.84
CA LYS A 179 9.62 3.46 -8.20
C LYS A 179 8.69 2.72 -9.16
N LEU A 180 8.66 1.39 -9.12
CA LEU A 180 7.80 0.57 -9.98
C LEU A 180 6.32 0.81 -9.72
N LEU A 181 5.89 0.91 -8.46
CA LEU A 181 4.50 1.24 -8.12
C LEU A 181 4.09 2.60 -8.68
N LYS A 182 4.98 3.62 -8.62
CA LYS A 182 4.74 4.93 -9.23
C LYS A 182 4.70 4.87 -10.77
N GLU A 183 5.53 4.05 -11.40
CA GLU A 183 5.47 3.80 -12.85
C GLU A 183 4.14 3.16 -13.24
N TYR A 184 3.69 2.12 -12.51
CA TYR A 184 2.41 1.46 -12.75
C TYR A 184 1.21 2.39 -12.49
N GLN A 185 1.31 3.26 -11.46
CA GLN A 185 0.31 4.31 -11.20
C GLN A 185 0.15 5.22 -12.42
N LYS A 186 1.25 5.68 -13.02
CA LYS A 186 1.22 6.58 -14.19
C LYS A 186 0.78 5.86 -15.47
N GLU A 187 1.31 4.66 -15.70
CA GLU A 187 1.12 3.94 -16.98
C GLU A 187 -0.25 3.23 -17.05
N TYR A 188 -0.68 2.63 -15.95
CA TYR A 188 -1.89 1.79 -15.90
C TYR A 188 -2.99 2.35 -15.00
N LYS A 189 -2.82 3.56 -14.43
CA LYS A 189 -3.73 4.13 -13.42
C LYS A 189 -3.92 3.23 -12.21
N LEU A 190 -2.87 2.48 -11.84
CA LEU A 190 -2.89 1.64 -10.65
C LEU A 190 -3.19 2.48 -9.41
N THR A 191 -4.21 2.09 -8.64
CA THR A 191 -4.46 2.65 -7.31
C THR A 191 -3.67 1.84 -6.30
N VAL A 192 -2.80 2.51 -5.54
CA VAL A 192 -1.98 1.88 -4.51
C VAL A 192 -2.52 2.25 -3.14
N ILE A 193 -2.78 1.24 -2.32
CA ILE A 193 -3.12 1.39 -0.90
C ILE A 193 -2.00 0.72 -0.12
N LEU A 194 -1.21 1.52 0.58
CA LEU A 194 -0.14 1.05 1.43
C LEU A 194 -0.55 1.17 2.88
N ILE A 195 -0.52 0.09 3.61
CA ILE A 195 -0.67 0.08 5.06
C ILE A 195 0.71 -0.14 5.66
N THR A 196 1.16 0.79 6.50
CA THR A 196 2.46 0.75 7.16
C THR A 196 2.43 1.43 8.51
N HIS A 197 3.40 1.13 9.35
CA HIS A 197 3.69 1.88 10.57
C HIS A 197 4.94 2.78 10.41
N ASP A 198 5.64 2.67 9.27
CA ASP A 198 6.82 3.47 8.95
C ASP A 198 6.40 4.78 8.26
N LEU A 199 6.74 5.91 8.88
CA LEU A 199 6.44 7.23 8.33
C LEU A 199 7.22 7.53 7.05
N GLU A 200 8.41 6.95 6.86
CA GLU A 200 9.21 7.20 5.66
C GLU A 200 8.49 6.70 4.40
N ASP A 201 7.68 5.64 4.51
CA ASP A 201 6.90 5.10 3.40
C ASP A 201 5.84 6.08 2.89
N THR A 202 5.35 6.98 3.76
CA THR A 202 4.35 7.97 3.40
C THR A 202 4.87 9.01 2.41
N LEU A 203 6.20 9.19 2.32
CA LEU A 203 6.81 10.18 1.43
C LEU A 203 6.56 9.90 -0.06
N TYR A 204 6.23 8.64 -0.39
CA TYR A 204 5.89 8.23 -1.76
C TYR A 204 4.41 8.41 -2.09
N SER A 205 3.57 8.81 -1.12
CA SER A 205 2.11 8.86 -1.26
C SER A 205 1.62 10.20 -1.79
N ASP A 206 0.50 10.14 -2.50
CA ASP A 206 -0.24 11.35 -2.90
C ASP A 206 -1.14 11.80 -1.73
N ASN A 207 -1.66 10.83 -0.95
CA ASN A 207 -2.51 11.07 0.20
C ASN A 207 -2.10 10.17 1.37
N ILE A 208 -2.23 10.69 2.57
CA ILE A 208 -1.97 9.98 3.82
C ILE A 208 -3.24 10.00 4.66
N ILE A 209 -3.55 8.87 5.28
CA ILE A 209 -4.66 8.70 6.21
C ILE A 209 -4.07 8.19 7.53
N VAL A 210 -4.31 8.92 8.60
CA VAL A 210 -3.89 8.51 9.95
C VAL A 210 -5.09 7.88 10.65
N LEU A 211 -4.96 6.60 11.00
CA LEU A 211 -5.98 5.82 11.67
C LEU A 211 -5.61 5.62 13.14
N ASP A 212 -6.51 5.98 14.04
CA ASP A 212 -6.38 5.69 15.47
C ASP A 212 -7.70 5.16 16.03
N LYS A 213 -7.64 4.01 16.72
CA LYS A 213 -8.80 3.36 17.37
C LYS A 213 -10.05 3.33 16.47
N GLY A 214 -9.87 2.90 15.21
CA GLY A 214 -10.95 2.77 14.22
C GLY A 214 -11.51 4.08 13.67
N LYS A 215 -10.83 5.22 13.90
CA LYS A 215 -11.23 6.53 13.39
C LYS A 215 -10.13 7.14 12.54
N ILE A 216 -10.50 7.85 11.48
CA ILE A 216 -9.57 8.70 10.74
C ILE A 216 -9.39 9.98 11.56
N VAL A 217 -8.17 10.19 12.07
CA VAL A 217 -7.83 11.36 12.88
C VAL A 217 -7.16 12.46 12.07
N MET A 218 -6.46 12.08 10.95
CA MET A 218 -5.92 13.03 9.98
C MET A 218 -6.05 12.42 8.57
N LYS A 219 -6.23 13.30 7.57
CA LYS A 219 -6.22 12.93 6.15
C LYS A 219 -5.77 14.13 5.33
N GLY A 220 -4.84 13.92 4.41
CA GLY A 220 -4.34 15.00 3.54
C GLY A 220 -3.11 14.58 2.75
N THR A 221 -2.49 15.56 2.09
CA THR A 221 -1.17 15.39 1.46
C THR A 221 -0.08 15.28 2.52
N LYS A 222 1.14 14.90 2.11
CA LYS A 222 2.26 14.86 3.06
C LYS A 222 2.54 16.23 3.67
N GLU A 223 2.43 17.31 2.89
CA GLU A 223 2.63 18.67 3.36
C GLU A 223 1.62 19.06 4.45
N GLU A 224 0.34 18.64 4.30
CA GLU A 224 -0.71 18.89 5.30
C GLU A 224 -0.52 18.06 6.55
N ILE A 225 -0.15 16.77 6.39
CA ILE A 225 0.01 15.82 7.51
C ILE A 225 1.24 16.13 8.36
N TYR A 226 2.33 16.58 7.74
CA TYR A 226 3.58 16.92 8.44
C TYR A 226 3.71 18.39 8.79
N LYS A 227 2.66 19.20 8.58
CA LYS A 227 2.69 20.65 8.80
C LYS A 227 3.02 21.03 10.24
N ASP A 228 2.59 20.24 11.19
CA ASP A 228 2.76 20.50 12.63
C ASP A 228 3.16 19.23 13.40
N GLU A 229 3.28 19.35 14.73
CA GLU A 229 3.68 18.27 15.62
C GLU A 229 2.53 17.28 15.95
N THR A 230 1.40 17.29 15.25
CA THR A 230 0.24 16.45 15.58
C THR A 230 0.59 14.96 15.50
N LEU A 231 1.42 14.55 14.52
CA LEU A 231 1.90 13.17 14.42
C LEU A 231 2.73 12.76 15.65
N GLU A 232 3.59 13.64 16.19
CA GLU A 232 4.36 13.34 17.41
C GLU A 232 3.44 13.21 18.63
N LYS A 233 2.43 14.09 18.76
CA LYS A 233 1.40 14.00 19.81
C LYS A 233 0.60 12.71 19.72
N LEU A 234 0.40 12.19 18.51
CA LEU A 234 -0.17 10.86 18.27
C LEU A 234 0.84 9.73 18.55
N GLY A 235 2.10 10.07 18.86
CA GLY A 235 3.17 9.15 19.25
C GLY A 235 3.84 8.45 18.06
N PHE A 236 3.86 9.09 16.90
CA PHE A 236 4.72 8.71 15.80
C PHE A 236 6.11 9.35 15.94
N ASN A 237 7.13 8.64 15.50
CA ASN A 237 8.50 9.15 15.53
C ASN A 237 8.85 9.78 14.19
N LEU A 238 8.87 11.12 14.13
CA LEU A 238 9.24 11.83 12.91
C LEU A 238 10.73 11.65 12.58
N SER A 239 11.05 11.64 11.29
CA SER A 239 12.44 11.60 10.83
C SER A 239 13.19 12.86 11.27
N PHE A 240 14.53 12.74 11.39
CA PHE A 240 15.38 13.87 11.78
C PHE A 240 15.17 15.10 10.89
N ILE A 241 15.05 14.91 9.57
CA ILE A 241 14.91 16.02 8.62
C ILE A 241 13.59 16.78 8.80
N VAL A 242 12.50 16.08 9.12
CA VAL A 242 11.20 16.70 9.42
C VAL A 242 11.28 17.50 10.73
N LYS A 243 11.87 16.92 11.78
CA LYS A 243 12.08 17.64 13.06
C LYS A 243 12.97 18.86 12.89
N LEU A 244 14.06 18.74 12.13
CA LEU A 244 14.92 19.84 11.79
C LEU A 244 14.15 20.94 11.04
N SER A 245 13.34 20.56 10.07
CA SER A 245 12.51 21.51 9.32
C SER A 245 11.56 22.27 10.24
N HIS A 246 10.87 21.59 11.17
CA HIS A 246 10.00 22.25 12.15
C HIS A 246 10.77 23.25 13.00
N ASN A 247 11.94 22.87 13.50
CA ASN A 247 12.77 23.77 14.30
C ASN A 247 13.23 25.00 13.50
N LEU A 248 13.68 24.80 12.26
CA LEU A 248 14.15 25.90 11.40
C LEU A 248 13.01 26.83 10.97
N MET A 249 11.78 26.32 10.85
CA MET A 249 10.58 27.15 10.62
C MET A 249 10.29 28.08 11.80
N LEU A 250 10.57 27.68 13.05
CA LEU A 250 10.40 28.53 14.23
C LEU A 250 11.32 29.76 14.22
N TYR A 251 12.42 29.70 13.47
CA TYR A 251 13.36 30.80 13.29
C TYR A 251 13.22 31.51 11.92
N ASP A 252 12.14 31.26 11.19
CA ASP A 252 11.88 31.80 9.85
C ASP A 252 12.97 31.46 8.82
N LEU A 253 13.76 30.41 9.05
CA LEU A 253 14.80 29.94 8.15
C LEU A 253 14.28 29.03 7.04
N LEU A 254 13.13 28.39 7.23
CA LEU A 254 12.41 27.61 6.24
C LEU A 254 10.95 28.04 6.18
N ASP A 255 10.37 27.97 4.99
CA ASP A 255 8.98 28.34 4.68
C ASP A 255 8.00 27.16 4.80
N ARG A 256 8.51 25.94 4.82
CA ARG A 256 7.71 24.70 4.89
C ARG A 256 8.55 23.55 5.44
N VAL A 257 7.90 22.40 5.67
CA VAL A 257 8.59 21.16 5.98
C VAL A 257 9.22 20.59 4.71
N TYR A 258 10.49 20.21 4.82
CA TYR A 258 11.26 19.53 3.79
C TYR A 258 11.47 18.07 4.20
N PHE A 259 11.56 17.18 3.22
CA PHE A 259 11.63 15.73 3.44
C PHE A 259 12.98 15.13 3.01
N ASP A 260 13.83 15.94 2.40
CA ASP A 260 15.16 15.57 1.93
C ASP A 260 16.21 16.57 2.42
N SER A 261 17.36 16.06 2.87
CA SER A 261 18.45 16.91 3.39
C SER A 261 19.06 17.80 2.33
N GLY A 262 19.13 17.33 1.07
CA GLY A 262 19.64 18.12 -0.04
C GLY A 262 18.75 19.33 -0.34
N GLU A 263 17.43 19.16 -0.26
CA GLU A 263 16.49 20.27 -0.42
C GLU A 263 16.67 21.33 0.68
N VAL A 264 16.85 20.91 1.93
CA VAL A 264 17.14 21.83 3.07
C VAL A 264 18.45 22.56 2.85
N MET A 265 19.51 21.84 2.46
CA MET A 265 20.82 22.45 2.18
C MET A 265 20.73 23.48 1.07
N ASN A 266 20.10 23.16 -0.05
CA ASN A 266 19.94 24.10 -1.17
C ASN A 266 19.11 25.34 -0.81
N LYS A 267 18.18 25.24 0.16
CA LYS A 267 17.39 26.38 0.63
C LYS A 267 18.18 27.29 1.55
N LEU A 268 19.03 26.70 2.40
CA LEU A 268 19.81 27.46 3.38
C LEU A 268 21.12 28.04 2.79
N TRP A 269 21.69 27.36 1.81
CA TRP A 269 22.93 27.76 1.11
C TRP A 269 22.70 27.65 -0.41
N PRO A 270 22.02 28.68 -1.01
CA PRO A 270 21.69 28.72 -2.43
C PRO A 270 22.92 28.90 -3.33
#